data_a00b689b8a8172e7b08905b891d1f0d8
#
_entry.id   a00b689b8a8172e7b08905b891d1f0d8
#
_cell.length_a   1.000
_cell.length_b   1.000
_cell.length_c   1.000
_cell.angle_alpha   90.00
_cell.angle_beta   90.00
_cell.angle_gamma   90.00
#
_symmetry.space_group_name_H-M   'P 1'
#
loop_
_entity.id
_entity.type
_entity.pdbx_description
1 polymer ?
#
loop_
_entity_poly.entity_id
_entity_poly.type
_entity_poly.pdbx_seq_one_letter_code
_entity_poly.pdbx_strand_id
1 'polypeptide(L)'
;MVTPNPGEQNQERLLSEAIARRRATPSFDGSPVPDNVLSTIVHAGIEAPSGFNLQPWRFIVVRDAEQKHRLRGAAMGQAKVEEAGAVIVCCGDQNAPRGQNLKDVLAESAEYGFSEEQNRRMADSVNNIFGQPAGNVFGLSPDYAVWVNRHVMIAVTTMMWMAEVLGYDTAPMEGFFEDKVKSTLDIPDGVRVVALLGIGRLKGPDKPYAGRHETSSVCFAEKWGQSIKL
;
A
#
# COMPACT_ATOMS: atom_id res chain seq x y z
N MET A 1 -11.81 33.90 -1.21
CA MET A 1 -11.19 32.80 -0.45
C MET A 1 -12.21 32.36 0.60
N VAL A 2 -12.67 31.11 0.51
CA VAL A 2 -13.56 30.55 1.53
C VAL A 2 -12.69 30.18 2.72
N THR A 3 -12.92 30.77 3.88
CA THR A 3 -12.24 30.38 5.12
C THR A 3 -12.77 29.01 5.54
N PRO A 4 -11.91 27.99 5.69
CA PRO A 4 -12.37 26.67 6.12
C PRO A 4 -13.04 26.71 7.49
N ASN A 5 -14.05 25.88 7.67
CA ASN A 5 -14.71 25.66 8.95
C ASN A 5 -13.69 25.13 9.99
N PRO A 6 -13.79 25.43 11.30
CA PRO A 6 -12.88 24.92 12.33
C PRO A 6 -12.68 23.39 12.35
N GLY A 7 -13.70 22.62 11.97
CA GLY A 7 -13.60 21.17 11.80
C GLY A 7 -12.73 20.77 10.61
N GLU A 8 -12.84 21.46 9.50
CA GLU A 8 -12.04 21.24 8.28
C GLU A 8 -10.56 21.59 8.51
N GLN A 9 -10.29 22.69 9.20
CA GLN A 9 -8.91 23.08 9.59
C GLN A 9 -8.24 22.04 10.49
N ASN A 10 -8.98 21.38 11.37
CA ASN A 10 -8.44 20.35 12.24
C ASN A 10 -8.11 19.05 11.45
N GLN A 11 -8.94 18.69 10.48
CA GLN A 11 -8.70 17.52 9.61
C GLN A 11 -7.50 17.73 8.68
N GLU A 12 -7.42 18.89 8.03
CA GLU A 12 -6.27 19.28 7.20
C GLU A 12 -4.96 19.22 8.02
N ARG A 13 -4.96 19.78 9.23
CA ARG A 13 -3.80 19.78 10.11
C ARG A 13 -3.38 18.37 10.48
N LEU A 14 -4.31 17.49 10.87
CA LEU A 14 -3.98 16.12 11.27
C LEU A 14 -3.32 15.33 10.16
N LEU A 15 -3.85 15.39 8.94
CA LEU A 15 -3.28 14.68 7.79
C LEU A 15 -1.92 15.27 7.39
N SER A 16 -1.80 16.60 7.35
CA SER A 16 -0.55 17.29 7.01
C SER A 16 0.55 16.98 8.02
N GLU A 17 0.24 16.95 9.30
CA GLU A 17 1.16 16.58 10.37
C GLU A 17 1.61 15.10 10.24
N ALA A 18 0.68 14.17 9.98
CA ALA A 18 1.00 12.77 9.77
C ALA A 18 1.95 12.56 8.58
N ILE A 19 1.68 13.22 7.45
CA ILE A 19 2.56 13.18 6.27
C ILE A 19 3.94 13.75 6.58
N ALA A 20 4.00 14.89 7.29
CA ALA A 20 5.25 15.58 7.59
C ALA A 20 6.12 14.84 8.63
N ARG A 21 5.50 14.21 9.64
CA ARG A 21 6.22 13.51 10.72
C ARG A 21 6.68 12.11 10.33
N ARG A 22 5.88 11.37 9.54
CA ARG A 22 6.17 9.98 9.19
C ARG A 22 7.61 9.79 8.70
N ARG A 23 8.32 8.87 9.32
CA ARG A 23 9.66 8.41 8.93
C ARG A 23 9.64 6.90 8.68
N ALA A 24 10.63 6.39 7.99
CA ALA A 24 10.91 4.95 7.93
C ALA A 24 11.66 4.58 9.21
N THR A 25 10.94 4.10 10.22
CA THR A 25 11.44 3.79 11.55
C THR A 25 12.65 2.87 11.52
N PRO A 26 13.75 3.22 12.20
CA PRO A 26 14.98 2.42 12.18
C PRO A 26 14.87 1.15 13.02
N SER A 27 14.16 1.19 14.16
CA SER A 27 13.96 0.07 15.08
C SER A 27 12.68 0.25 15.89
N PHE A 28 12.14 -0.86 16.40
CA PHE A 28 10.93 -0.88 17.21
C PHE A 28 11.20 -1.38 18.62
N ASP A 29 10.34 -1.01 19.58
CA ASP A 29 10.46 -1.39 21.00
C ASP A 29 9.96 -2.82 21.28
N GLY A 30 9.36 -3.49 20.30
CA GLY A 30 8.82 -4.84 20.41
C GLY A 30 7.42 -4.92 21.05
N SER A 31 6.84 -3.80 21.48
CA SER A 31 5.50 -3.81 22.06
C SER A 31 4.45 -4.26 21.03
N PRO A 32 3.45 -5.08 21.44
CA PRO A 32 2.44 -5.57 20.54
C PRO A 32 1.53 -4.42 20.05
N VAL A 33 1.07 -4.51 18.81
CA VAL A 33 0.05 -3.61 18.25
C VAL A 33 -1.33 -4.22 18.52
N PRO A 34 -2.26 -3.49 19.18
CA PRO A 34 -3.61 -3.99 19.46
C PRO A 34 -4.40 -4.35 18.18
N ASP A 35 -5.29 -5.33 18.28
CA ASP A 35 -6.08 -5.84 17.15
C ASP A 35 -6.94 -4.75 16.50
N ASN A 36 -7.57 -3.91 17.28
CA ASN A 36 -8.38 -2.80 16.78
C ASN A 36 -7.53 -1.77 16.00
N VAL A 37 -6.30 -1.51 16.43
CA VAL A 37 -5.36 -0.63 15.72
C VAL A 37 -4.95 -1.26 14.38
N LEU A 38 -4.55 -2.53 14.38
CA LEU A 38 -4.20 -3.26 13.15
C LEU A 38 -5.37 -3.31 12.18
N SER A 39 -6.58 -3.59 12.68
CA SER A 39 -7.80 -3.59 11.88
C SER A 39 -8.04 -2.23 11.21
N THR A 40 -7.90 -1.13 11.96
CA THR A 40 -8.08 0.23 11.42
C THR A 40 -7.02 0.55 10.36
N ILE A 41 -5.77 0.16 10.58
CA ILE A 41 -4.68 0.37 9.60
C ILE A 41 -4.92 -0.44 8.32
N VAL A 42 -5.28 -1.72 8.45
CA VAL A 42 -5.56 -2.58 7.28
C VAL A 42 -6.77 -2.06 6.51
N HIS A 43 -7.82 -1.63 7.23
CA HIS A 43 -9.02 -1.06 6.59
C HIS A 43 -8.69 0.20 5.79
N ALA A 44 -7.84 1.09 6.30
CA ALA A 44 -7.35 2.24 5.53
C ALA A 44 -6.62 1.83 4.24
N GLY A 45 -5.92 0.71 4.25
CA GLY A 45 -5.31 0.14 3.05
C GLY A 45 -6.33 -0.42 2.05
N ILE A 46 -7.43 -1.00 2.55
CA ILE A 46 -8.53 -1.52 1.72
C ILE A 46 -9.29 -0.39 1.03
N GLU A 47 -9.44 0.77 1.68
CA GLU A 47 -10.07 1.97 1.12
C GLU A 47 -9.23 2.68 0.03
N ALA A 48 -8.03 2.19 -0.27
CA ALA A 48 -7.20 2.77 -1.31
C ALA A 48 -7.85 2.65 -2.70
N PRO A 49 -7.68 3.64 -3.60
CA PRO A 49 -8.20 3.51 -4.96
C PRO A 49 -7.39 2.51 -5.79
N SER A 50 -8.07 1.80 -6.68
CA SER A 50 -7.43 0.96 -7.68
C SER A 50 -8.10 1.07 -9.05
N GLY A 51 -7.37 0.80 -10.13
CA GLY A 51 -7.92 0.81 -11.49
C GLY A 51 -9.09 -0.16 -11.59
N PHE A 52 -10.25 0.32 -12.06
CA PHE A 52 -11.52 -0.43 -12.13
C PHE A 52 -11.96 -1.02 -10.78
N ASN A 53 -11.51 -0.45 -9.67
CA ASN A 53 -11.76 -0.99 -8.33
C ASN A 53 -11.37 -2.48 -8.17
N LEU A 54 -10.35 -2.94 -8.90
CA LEU A 54 -9.97 -4.36 -8.93
C LEU A 54 -9.26 -4.86 -7.67
N GLN A 55 -8.88 -3.96 -6.77
CA GLN A 55 -8.41 -4.28 -5.41
C GLN A 55 -7.40 -5.45 -5.39
N PRO A 56 -6.24 -5.32 -6.08
CA PRO A 56 -5.31 -6.45 -6.27
C PRO A 56 -4.55 -6.82 -5.00
N TRP A 57 -4.66 -6.04 -3.94
CA TRP A 57 -3.93 -6.24 -2.69
C TRP A 57 -4.41 -7.46 -1.91
N ARG A 58 -3.46 -8.13 -1.26
CA ARG A 58 -3.66 -9.18 -0.27
C ARG A 58 -2.70 -8.91 0.88
N PHE A 59 -3.16 -8.95 2.10
CA PHE A 59 -2.36 -8.62 3.27
C PHE A 59 -2.25 -9.83 4.19
N ILE A 60 -1.01 -10.15 4.61
CA ILE A 60 -0.74 -11.16 5.64
C ILE A 60 -0.19 -10.44 6.86
N VAL A 61 -0.89 -10.53 7.99
CA VAL A 61 -0.46 -9.90 9.25
C VAL A 61 0.33 -10.92 10.06
N VAL A 62 1.63 -10.69 10.22
CA VAL A 62 2.55 -11.54 10.97
C VAL A 62 2.82 -10.90 12.32
N ARG A 63 2.43 -11.60 13.42
CA ARG A 63 2.65 -11.17 14.82
C ARG A 63 3.41 -12.21 15.62
N ASP A 64 3.30 -13.47 15.24
CA ASP A 64 4.01 -14.57 15.90
C ASP A 64 5.53 -14.35 15.85
N ALA A 65 6.20 -14.53 16.99
CA ALA A 65 7.61 -14.22 17.15
C ALA A 65 8.50 -15.12 16.28
N GLU A 66 8.17 -16.43 16.21
CA GLU A 66 8.92 -17.37 15.39
C GLU A 66 8.72 -17.12 13.91
N GLN A 67 7.51 -16.77 13.51
CA GLN A 67 7.22 -16.43 12.12
C GLN A 67 7.91 -15.11 11.70
N LYS A 68 7.98 -14.10 12.57
CA LYS A 68 8.76 -12.89 12.35
C LYS A 68 10.26 -13.18 12.23
N HIS A 69 10.77 -14.08 13.06
CA HIS A 69 12.15 -14.52 12.99
C HIS A 69 12.49 -15.18 11.62
N ARG A 70 11.63 -16.10 11.16
CA ARG A 70 11.78 -16.70 9.82
C ARG A 70 11.70 -15.66 8.71
N LEU A 71 10.74 -14.75 8.81
CA LEU A 71 10.55 -13.67 7.84
C LEU A 71 11.76 -12.72 7.80
N ARG A 72 12.41 -12.44 8.94
CA ARG A 72 13.66 -11.68 9.00
C ARG A 72 14.75 -12.34 8.14
N GLY A 73 14.87 -13.67 8.17
CA GLY A 73 15.81 -14.40 7.34
C GLY A 73 15.57 -14.18 5.83
N ALA A 74 14.30 -14.13 5.41
CA ALA A 74 13.90 -13.81 4.05
C ALA A 74 14.08 -12.32 3.70
N ALA A 75 14.10 -11.44 4.69
CA ALA A 75 14.20 -9.98 4.57
C ALA A 75 15.63 -9.46 4.82
N MET A 76 16.64 -10.16 4.32
CA MET A 76 18.06 -9.77 4.39
C MET A 76 18.56 -9.52 5.83
N GLY A 77 17.99 -10.20 6.82
CA GLY A 77 18.39 -10.07 8.21
C GLY A 77 17.96 -8.76 8.90
N GLN A 78 17.07 -7.98 8.31
CA GLN A 78 16.63 -6.70 8.87
C GLN A 78 15.99 -6.88 10.26
N ALA A 79 16.66 -6.39 11.32
CA ALA A 79 16.22 -6.55 12.72
C ALA A 79 14.80 -6.01 12.96
N LYS A 80 14.43 -4.92 12.31
CA LYS A 80 13.12 -4.28 12.44
C LYS A 80 11.93 -5.14 12.03
N VAL A 81 12.15 -6.23 11.25
CA VAL A 81 11.10 -7.22 10.94
C VAL A 81 10.70 -7.99 12.22
N GLU A 82 11.68 -8.36 13.02
CA GLU A 82 11.47 -9.12 14.26
C GLU A 82 11.08 -8.20 15.42
N GLU A 83 11.64 -6.99 15.46
CA GLU A 83 11.38 -5.97 16.48
C GLU A 83 9.98 -5.34 16.38
N ALA A 84 9.38 -5.29 15.19
CA ALA A 84 8.06 -4.70 15.00
C ALA A 84 6.99 -5.42 15.84
N GLY A 85 6.01 -4.68 16.36
CA GLY A 85 4.86 -5.25 17.04
C GLY A 85 3.99 -6.11 16.11
N ALA A 86 3.97 -5.74 14.82
CA ALA A 86 3.42 -6.54 13.72
C ALA A 86 4.14 -6.23 12.41
N VAL A 87 4.14 -7.17 11.47
CA VAL A 87 4.56 -6.96 10.09
C VAL A 87 3.40 -7.29 9.17
N ILE A 88 3.01 -6.35 8.32
CA ILE A 88 2.06 -6.61 7.23
C ILE A 88 2.87 -6.93 5.98
N VAL A 89 2.73 -8.16 5.47
CA VAL A 89 3.27 -8.53 4.18
C VAL A 89 2.27 -8.11 3.12
N CYS A 90 2.64 -7.10 2.35
CA CYS A 90 1.79 -6.46 1.35
C CYS A 90 1.98 -7.17 0.01
N CYS A 91 1.01 -7.98 -0.34
CA CYS A 91 1.00 -8.80 -1.54
C CYS A 91 0.06 -8.24 -2.58
N GLY A 92 0.27 -8.64 -3.83
CA GLY A 92 -0.59 -8.28 -4.95
C GLY A 92 -0.88 -9.46 -5.87
N ASP A 93 -2.17 -9.69 -6.10
CA ASP A 93 -2.66 -10.75 -6.96
C ASP A 93 -2.64 -10.31 -8.42
N GLN A 94 -1.82 -10.96 -9.24
CA GLN A 94 -1.70 -10.67 -10.67
C GLN A 94 -2.94 -11.13 -11.45
N ASN A 95 -3.77 -11.96 -10.86
CA ASN A 95 -5.03 -12.42 -11.45
C ASN A 95 -6.24 -11.54 -11.07
N ALA A 96 -6.02 -10.46 -10.29
CA ALA A 96 -7.11 -9.57 -9.88
C ALA A 96 -8.00 -9.06 -11.04
N PRO A 97 -7.50 -8.80 -12.27
CA PRO A 97 -8.37 -8.44 -13.39
C PRO A 97 -9.23 -9.58 -13.96
N ARG A 98 -9.19 -10.77 -13.37
CA ARG A 98 -9.77 -11.98 -13.94
C ARG A 98 -10.49 -12.84 -12.93
N GLY A 99 -11.17 -13.90 -13.43
CA GLY A 99 -11.68 -14.99 -12.63
C GLY A 99 -12.62 -14.54 -11.53
N GLN A 100 -12.41 -15.06 -10.32
CA GLN A 100 -13.31 -14.81 -9.21
C GLN A 100 -13.22 -13.37 -8.70
N ASN A 101 -12.02 -12.77 -8.61
CA ASN A 101 -11.87 -11.40 -8.13
C ASN A 101 -12.67 -10.38 -8.97
N LEU A 102 -12.66 -10.50 -10.30
CA LEU A 102 -13.49 -9.62 -11.15
C LEU A 102 -14.97 -9.81 -10.89
N LYS A 103 -15.43 -11.05 -10.70
CA LYS A 103 -16.83 -11.35 -10.37
C LYS A 103 -17.24 -10.75 -9.04
N ASP A 104 -16.39 -10.86 -8.02
CA ASP A 104 -16.64 -10.31 -6.69
C ASP A 104 -16.74 -8.77 -6.74
N VAL A 105 -15.83 -8.10 -7.44
CA VAL A 105 -15.86 -6.65 -7.64
C VAL A 105 -17.14 -6.19 -8.36
N LEU A 106 -17.59 -6.93 -9.37
CA LEU A 106 -18.85 -6.61 -10.07
C LEU A 106 -20.07 -6.83 -9.18
N ALA A 107 -20.06 -7.87 -8.33
CA ALA A 107 -21.12 -8.12 -7.39
C ALA A 107 -21.18 -7.02 -6.30
N GLU A 108 -20.04 -6.68 -5.72
CA GLU A 108 -19.93 -5.56 -4.77
C GLU A 108 -20.43 -4.25 -5.39
N SER A 109 -20.02 -3.94 -6.61
CA SER A 109 -20.47 -2.73 -7.31
C SER A 109 -22.00 -2.68 -7.48
N ALA A 110 -22.64 -3.82 -7.74
CA ALA A 110 -24.09 -3.91 -7.84
C ALA A 110 -24.77 -3.64 -6.49
N GLU A 111 -24.21 -4.13 -5.38
CA GLU A 111 -24.72 -3.85 -4.01
C GLU A 111 -24.66 -2.36 -3.68
N TYR A 112 -23.64 -1.64 -4.20
CA TYR A 112 -23.47 -0.20 -4.05
C TYR A 112 -24.19 0.63 -5.15
N GLY A 113 -25.09 0.02 -5.92
CA GLY A 113 -26.02 0.72 -6.82
C GLY A 113 -25.55 0.87 -8.27
N PHE A 114 -24.50 0.17 -8.68
CA PHE A 114 -24.15 0.10 -10.11
C PHE A 114 -25.19 -0.75 -10.86
N SER A 115 -25.69 -0.23 -11.99
CA SER A 115 -26.61 -0.98 -12.83
C SER A 115 -25.91 -2.13 -13.57
N GLU A 116 -26.69 -3.12 -14.04
CA GLU A 116 -26.16 -4.21 -14.88
C GLU A 116 -25.41 -3.69 -16.11
N GLU A 117 -25.89 -2.62 -16.72
CA GLU A 117 -25.26 -2.00 -17.89
C GLU A 117 -23.89 -1.40 -17.52
N GLN A 118 -23.78 -0.72 -16.36
CA GLN A 118 -22.50 -0.18 -15.89
C GLN A 118 -21.51 -1.30 -15.58
N ASN A 119 -21.96 -2.36 -14.92
CA ASN A 119 -21.13 -3.53 -14.61
C ASN A 119 -20.67 -4.26 -15.87
N ARG A 120 -21.56 -4.41 -16.88
CA ARG A 120 -21.18 -5.00 -18.16
C ARG A 120 -20.09 -4.15 -18.84
N ARG A 121 -20.27 -2.84 -18.95
CA ARG A 121 -19.26 -1.93 -19.53
C ARG A 121 -17.93 -1.99 -18.80
N MET A 122 -17.95 -2.09 -17.47
CA MET A 122 -16.75 -2.25 -16.67
C MET A 122 -16.05 -3.57 -17.00
N ALA A 123 -16.78 -4.69 -17.02
CA ALA A 123 -16.26 -6.01 -17.37
C ALA A 123 -15.65 -6.03 -18.77
N ASP A 124 -16.34 -5.45 -19.76
CA ASP A 124 -15.85 -5.34 -21.14
C ASP A 124 -14.56 -4.52 -21.21
N SER A 125 -14.49 -3.40 -20.48
CA SER A 125 -13.30 -2.56 -20.42
C SER A 125 -12.12 -3.30 -19.78
N VAL A 126 -12.34 -3.99 -18.66
CA VAL A 126 -11.31 -4.81 -18.01
C VAL A 126 -10.82 -5.91 -18.93
N ASN A 127 -11.73 -6.66 -19.58
CA ASN A 127 -11.38 -7.72 -20.51
C ASN A 127 -10.62 -7.19 -21.73
N ASN A 128 -11.01 -6.04 -22.27
CA ASN A 128 -10.31 -5.42 -23.40
C ASN A 128 -8.89 -4.99 -23.04
N ILE A 129 -8.69 -4.46 -21.85
CA ILE A 129 -7.39 -3.94 -21.38
C ILE A 129 -6.47 -5.08 -20.96
N PHE A 130 -6.95 -5.95 -20.09
CA PHE A 130 -6.16 -7.03 -19.50
C PHE A 130 -6.21 -8.34 -20.29
N GLY A 131 -7.08 -8.46 -21.29
CA GLY A 131 -7.12 -9.59 -22.22
C GLY A 131 -6.15 -9.48 -23.38
N GLN A 132 -5.54 -8.30 -23.62
CA GLN A 132 -4.54 -8.11 -24.66
C GLN A 132 -3.16 -8.63 -24.24
N PRO A 133 -2.28 -9.01 -25.18
CA PRO A 133 -0.89 -9.27 -24.87
C PRO A 133 -0.28 -8.08 -24.12
N ALA A 134 0.32 -8.35 -22.99
CA ALA A 134 0.94 -7.32 -22.19
C ALA A 134 2.01 -6.56 -22.98
N GLY A 135 2.08 -5.25 -22.80
CA GLY A 135 2.96 -4.34 -23.52
C GLY A 135 2.26 -3.35 -24.44
N ASN A 136 1.02 -3.63 -24.86
CA ASN A 136 0.29 -2.75 -25.78
C ASN A 136 -0.59 -1.70 -25.05
N VAL A 137 -0.90 -1.91 -23.77
CA VAL A 137 -1.74 -1.00 -22.98
C VAL A 137 -1.03 -0.66 -21.68
N PHE A 138 -0.91 0.62 -21.36
CA PHE A 138 -0.30 1.15 -20.12
C PHE A 138 1.18 0.81 -19.88
N GLY A 139 1.93 0.30 -20.87
CA GLY A 139 3.32 -0.15 -20.65
C GLY A 139 3.43 -1.22 -19.56
N LEU A 140 2.41 -2.08 -19.46
CA LEU A 140 2.36 -3.13 -18.46
C LEU A 140 3.31 -4.27 -18.85
N SER A 141 3.98 -4.85 -17.85
CA SER A 141 4.71 -6.09 -18.04
C SER A 141 3.75 -7.25 -18.35
N PRO A 142 4.20 -8.32 -19.03
CA PRO A 142 3.38 -9.47 -19.38
C PRO A 142 2.63 -10.11 -18.22
N ASP A 143 3.17 -10.00 -17.01
CA ASP A 143 2.64 -10.56 -15.77
C ASP A 143 1.84 -9.56 -14.93
N TYR A 144 1.58 -8.38 -15.46
CA TYR A 144 0.93 -7.27 -14.75
C TYR A 144 1.61 -6.82 -13.45
N ALA A 145 2.83 -7.25 -13.19
CA ALA A 145 3.56 -6.94 -11.96
C ALA A 145 3.64 -5.43 -11.69
N VAL A 146 3.91 -4.63 -12.73
CA VAL A 146 4.01 -3.17 -12.58
C VAL A 146 2.67 -2.57 -12.18
N TRP A 147 1.56 -3.02 -12.77
CA TRP A 147 0.23 -2.55 -12.43
C TRP A 147 -0.13 -2.89 -10.97
N VAL A 148 0.09 -4.15 -10.60
CA VAL A 148 -0.14 -4.64 -9.22
C VAL A 148 0.68 -3.85 -8.21
N ASN A 149 1.99 -3.70 -8.44
CA ASN A 149 2.88 -2.97 -7.54
C ASN A 149 2.43 -1.53 -7.31
N ARG A 150 2.00 -0.81 -8.36
CA ARG A 150 1.48 0.56 -8.24
C ARG A 150 0.31 0.63 -7.26
N HIS A 151 -0.68 -0.26 -7.42
CA HIS A 151 -1.90 -0.23 -6.61
C HIS A 151 -1.68 -0.70 -5.17
N VAL A 152 -0.86 -1.73 -4.97
CA VAL A 152 -0.49 -2.16 -3.61
C VAL A 152 0.27 -1.05 -2.88
N MET A 153 1.17 -0.32 -3.54
CA MET A 153 1.90 0.78 -2.89
C MET A 153 1.01 1.99 -2.54
N ILE A 154 -0.11 2.21 -3.25
CA ILE A 154 -1.11 3.19 -2.83
C ILE A 154 -1.72 2.74 -1.50
N ALA A 155 -2.14 1.48 -1.38
CA ALA A 155 -2.68 0.92 -0.14
C ALA A 155 -1.66 0.94 1.01
N VAL A 156 -0.39 0.61 0.75
CA VAL A 156 0.69 0.72 1.75
C VAL A 156 0.83 2.15 2.25
N THR A 157 0.74 3.14 1.37
CA THR A 157 0.85 4.55 1.74
C THR A 157 -0.30 5.00 2.64
N THR A 158 -1.55 4.60 2.35
CA THR A 158 -2.70 4.91 3.22
C THR A 158 -2.57 4.24 4.58
N MET A 159 -2.10 2.99 4.64
CA MET A 159 -1.79 2.31 5.91
C MET A 159 -0.75 3.06 6.73
N MET A 160 0.33 3.55 6.11
CA MET A 160 1.39 4.30 6.81
C MET A 160 0.85 5.60 7.41
N TRP A 161 0.00 6.35 6.69
CA TRP A 161 -0.60 7.57 7.23
C TRP A 161 -1.58 7.28 8.36
N MET A 162 -2.38 6.24 8.23
CA MET A 162 -3.30 5.83 9.30
C MET A 162 -2.54 5.41 10.56
N ALA A 163 -1.46 4.63 10.42
CA ALA A 163 -0.62 4.25 11.55
C ALA A 163 -0.06 5.49 12.28
N GLU A 164 0.46 6.48 11.54
CA GLU A 164 0.99 7.72 12.11
C GLU A 164 -0.10 8.52 12.85
N VAL A 165 -1.32 8.60 12.31
CA VAL A 165 -2.47 9.26 12.97
C VAL A 165 -2.82 8.54 14.28
N LEU A 166 -2.70 7.21 14.31
CA LEU A 166 -2.97 6.39 15.50
C LEU A 166 -1.79 6.36 16.49
N GLY A 167 -0.69 7.08 16.22
CA GLY A 167 0.49 7.15 17.07
C GLY A 167 1.40 5.92 16.99
N TYR A 168 1.39 5.23 15.86
CA TYR A 168 2.28 4.12 15.55
C TYR A 168 3.23 4.48 14.43
N ASP A 169 4.47 4.03 14.58
CA ASP A 169 5.52 4.20 13.60
C ASP A 169 5.52 3.07 12.58
N THR A 170 6.04 3.36 11.38
CA THR A 170 6.09 2.37 10.30
C THR A 170 7.46 2.29 9.65
N ALA A 171 7.79 1.09 9.15
CA ALA A 171 8.98 0.84 8.35
C ALA A 171 8.60 0.08 7.08
N PRO A 172 8.38 0.76 5.94
CA PRO A 172 8.24 0.10 4.66
C PRO A 172 9.60 -0.47 4.23
N MET A 173 9.60 -1.73 3.75
CA MET A 173 10.79 -2.47 3.35
C MET A 173 10.54 -3.14 2.01
N GLU A 174 11.47 -2.93 1.08
CA GLU A 174 11.52 -3.61 -0.22
C GLU A 174 12.76 -4.51 -0.37
N GLY A 175 13.66 -4.50 0.64
CA GLY A 175 14.85 -5.34 0.71
C GLY A 175 14.53 -6.72 1.25
N PHE A 176 14.05 -7.63 0.41
CA PHE A 176 13.78 -9.02 0.75
C PHE A 176 13.97 -9.93 -0.48
N PHE A 177 14.09 -11.24 -0.25
CA PHE A 177 14.04 -12.26 -1.29
C PHE A 177 12.61 -12.74 -1.45
N GLU A 178 11.95 -12.38 -2.54
CA GLU A 178 10.53 -12.65 -2.77
C GLU A 178 10.18 -14.13 -2.67
N ASP A 179 10.99 -14.99 -3.28
CA ASP A 179 10.86 -16.44 -3.25
C ASP A 179 10.92 -17.02 -1.83
N LYS A 180 11.81 -16.48 -0.98
CA LYS A 180 11.93 -16.89 0.42
C LYS A 180 10.75 -16.42 1.26
N VAL A 181 10.26 -15.19 1.05
CA VAL A 181 9.05 -14.72 1.73
C VAL A 181 7.85 -15.56 1.33
N LYS A 182 7.70 -15.86 0.02
CA LYS A 182 6.63 -16.72 -0.47
C LYS A 182 6.66 -18.11 0.15
N SER A 183 7.83 -18.75 0.19
CA SER A 183 7.98 -20.09 0.80
C SER A 183 7.78 -20.06 2.32
N THR A 184 8.12 -18.96 3.01
CA THR A 184 7.94 -18.81 4.47
C THR A 184 6.48 -18.68 4.85
N LEU A 185 5.63 -18.14 3.97
CA LEU A 185 4.24 -17.78 4.24
C LEU A 185 3.23 -18.49 3.32
N ASP A 186 3.66 -19.50 2.58
CA ASP A 186 2.82 -20.29 1.65
C ASP A 186 2.07 -19.42 0.62
N ILE A 187 2.74 -18.34 0.13
CA ILE A 187 2.15 -17.43 -0.86
C ILE A 187 2.23 -18.07 -2.25
N PRO A 188 1.10 -18.18 -2.97
CA PRO A 188 1.05 -18.84 -4.27
C PRO A 188 1.77 -18.05 -5.38
N ASP A 189 2.15 -18.75 -6.47
CA ASP A 189 2.95 -18.19 -7.58
C ASP A 189 2.31 -16.96 -8.26
N GLY A 190 1.00 -16.95 -8.44
CA GLY A 190 0.27 -15.82 -9.03
C GLY A 190 0.19 -14.56 -8.18
N VAL A 191 0.74 -14.61 -6.95
CA VAL A 191 0.72 -13.47 -6.01
C VAL A 191 2.15 -12.99 -5.80
N ARG A 192 2.37 -11.69 -5.95
CA ARG A 192 3.66 -11.02 -5.69
C ARG A 192 3.74 -10.48 -4.28
N VAL A 193 4.94 -10.50 -3.71
CA VAL A 193 5.25 -9.72 -2.50
C VAL A 193 5.79 -8.37 -2.93
N VAL A 194 5.06 -7.30 -2.61
CA VAL A 194 5.41 -5.94 -3.06
C VAL A 194 6.21 -5.19 -2.00
N ALA A 195 5.81 -5.30 -0.74
CA ALA A 195 6.51 -4.68 0.38
C ALA A 195 6.24 -5.41 1.69
N LEU A 196 7.14 -5.27 2.65
CA LEU A 196 6.90 -5.58 4.05
C LEU A 196 6.69 -4.27 4.79
N LEU A 197 5.64 -4.14 5.59
CA LEU A 197 5.36 -2.97 6.40
C LEU A 197 5.46 -3.34 7.88
N GLY A 198 6.57 -3.00 8.53
CA GLY A 198 6.69 -3.08 9.99
C GLY A 198 5.85 -2.00 10.65
N ILE A 199 5.13 -2.36 11.71
CA ILE A 199 4.30 -1.45 12.52
C ILE A 199 4.63 -1.68 13.99
N GLY A 200 4.80 -0.59 14.73
CA GLY A 200 5.11 -0.64 16.15
C GLY A 200 5.36 0.76 16.74
N ARG A 201 6.02 0.82 17.87
CA ARG A 201 6.50 2.07 18.45
C ARG A 201 8.00 2.18 18.27
N LEU A 202 8.46 3.37 17.93
CA LEU A 202 9.88 3.67 17.76
C LEU A 202 10.65 3.33 19.04
N LYS A 203 11.79 2.67 18.88
CA LYS A 203 12.79 2.44 19.93
C LYS A 203 13.94 3.43 19.78
N GLY A 204 14.12 4.28 20.78
CA GLY A 204 15.22 5.26 20.78
C GLY A 204 14.95 6.48 19.87
N PRO A 205 16.00 7.17 19.40
CA PRO A 205 15.85 8.34 18.56
C PRO A 205 15.43 7.98 17.14
N ASP A 206 14.54 8.78 16.56
CA ASP A 206 14.16 8.64 15.16
C ASP A 206 15.27 9.14 14.23
N LYS A 207 15.13 8.81 12.96
CA LYS A 207 16.01 9.32 11.90
C LYS A 207 15.81 10.82 11.72
N PRO A 208 16.87 11.59 11.49
CA PRO A 208 16.74 12.98 11.11
C PRO A 208 15.95 13.11 9.79
N TYR A 209 15.29 14.23 9.62
CA TYR A 209 14.63 14.54 8.35
C TYR A 209 15.66 14.68 7.24
N ALA A 210 15.55 13.81 6.24
CA ALA A 210 16.49 13.78 5.11
C ALA A 210 16.21 14.81 4.00
N GLY A 211 15.19 15.66 4.19
CA GLY A 211 14.77 16.63 3.19
C GLY A 211 13.87 16.04 2.09
N ARG A 212 13.44 16.94 1.22
CA ARG A 212 12.72 16.65 -0.03
C ARG A 212 13.24 17.62 -1.09
N HIS A 213 13.07 17.25 -2.34
CA HIS A 213 13.34 18.15 -3.44
C HIS A 213 12.42 19.38 -3.40
N GLU A 214 12.93 20.51 -3.87
CA GLU A 214 12.13 21.71 -4.08
C GLU A 214 11.05 21.43 -5.15
N THR A 215 9.87 22.01 -4.95
CA THR A 215 8.72 21.80 -5.85
C THR A 215 9.09 22.10 -7.31
N SER A 216 9.86 23.14 -7.56
CA SER A 216 10.32 23.55 -8.91
C SER A 216 11.19 22.53 -9.62
N SER A 217 11.83 21.60 -8.89
CA SER A 217 12.69 20.56 -9.47
C SER A 217 11.92 19.29 -9.86
N VAL A 218 10.70 19.12 -9.36
CA VAL A 218 9.89 17.89 -9.53
C VAL A 218 8.51 18.16 -10.12
N CYS A 219 8.11 19.43 -10.24
CA CYS A 219 6.82 19.84 -10.77
C CYS A 219 7.00 20.78 -11.94
N PHE A 220 6.35 20.53 -13.05
CA PHE A 220 6.47 21.28 -14.29
C PHE A 220 5.08 21.69 -14.80
N ALA A 221 5.01 22.88 -15.44
CA ALA A 221 3.80 23.37 -16.09
C ALA A 221 3.69 22.75 -17.49
N GLU A 222 2.52 22.18 -17.83
CA GLU A 222 2.14 21.72 -19.16
C GLU A 222 3.11 20.72 -19.84
N LYS A 223 4.42 20.95 -19.78
CA LYS A 223 5.46 20.14 -20.44
C LYS A 223 6.64 19.89 -19.51
N TRP A 224 7.32 18.78 -19.72
CA TRP A 224 8.54 18.44 -18.98
C TRP A 224 9.58 19.56 -19.09
N GLY A 225 10.13 19.97 -17.95
CA GLY A 225 11.15 21.02 -17.85
C GLY A 225 10.62 22.45 -17.90
N GLN A 226 9.34 22.70 -18.13
CA GLN A 226 8.75 24.02 -18.09
C GLN A 226 8.47 24.44 -16.65
N SER A 227 9.03 25.59 -16.24
CA SER A 227 8.87 26.10 -14.88
C SER A 227 7.42 26.35 -14.50
N ILE A 228 7.03 25.96 -13.28
CA ILE A 228 5.73 26.25 -12.68
C ILE A 228 5.90 27.24 -11.52
N LYS A 229 4.92 28.11 -11.32
CA LYS A 229 4.78 28.96 -10.13
C LYS A 229 3.59 28.42 -9.32
N LEU A 230 3.87 27.86 -8.14
CA LEU A 230 2.89 27.38 -7.17
C LEU A 230 2.97 28.19 -5.89
#